data_37f76ec5282d5929ef95f68a6a54044f
#
_entry.id   37f76ec5282d5929ef95f68a6a54044f
#
_cell.length_a   1.000
_cell.length_b   1.000
_cell.length_c   1.000
_cell.angle_alpha   90.00
_cell.angle_beta   90.00
_cell.angle_gamma   90.00
#
_symmetry.space_group_name_H-M   'P 1'
#
loop_
_entity.id
_entity.type
_entity.pdbx_description
1 polymer ?
#
loop_
_entity_poly.entity_id
_entity_poly.type
_entity_poly.pdbx_seq_one_letter_code
_entity_poly.pdbx_strand_id
1 'polypeptide(L)'
;MNPIYKFFKRLSVTKKVMTISIALLMIGYIFCLPRQLFHVPYSTVVTDRNEELLGARIASDGQWRFPPRKTTPEKIKQCLITFEDKHFYHHWGVNPLSTGRALYQNLKNKRVVSGGSTLTMQTIRLARNKPRTIGEKVIEMIWATRLEFRTSKEEILSMYVSHAPFGGNVVGLDAAAWRYFGHSAEDLSWAESAMLAVLPNAPAMIHLSKGRKTLLSKRNRLLKQLFEEEIIDTSTYELAISEPLPDEPHPLPQIAPHLVTRFYQERNGLYTRSTIDKGIQTHIESLAERWSNEFNRSDIRNLAILIIDIPANQVVAYCGNVHFDRKQGGNQVDVIQA
;
A
#
# COMPACT_ATOMS: atom_id res chain seq x y z
N MET A 1 -36.62 -38.93 -11.04
CA MET A 1 -36.70 -37.70 -11.85
C MET A 1 -36.65 -36.48 -10.88
N ASN A 2 -35.66 -35.60 -11.04
CA ASN A 2 -35.34 -34.52 -10.10
C ASN A 2 -36.58 -33.61 -9.88
N PRO A 3 -36.98 -33.28 -8.64
CA PRO A 3 -38.11 -32.40 -8.32
C PRO A 3 -38.01 -31.02 -8.99
N ILE A 4 -36.80 -30.49 -9.16
CA ILE A 4 -36.54 -29.24 -9.85
C ILE A 4 -36.99 -29.30 -11.32
N TYR A 5 -36.72 -30.43 -12.02
CA TYR A 5 -37.12 -30.62 -13.41
C TYR A 5 -38.65 -30.69 -13.58
N LYS A 6 -39.37 -31.36 -12.65
CA LYS A 6 -40.84 -31.41 -12.67
C LYS A 6 -41.46 -30.03 -12.47
N PHE A 7 -40.89 -29.23 -11.54
CA PHE A 7 -41.33 -27.85 -11.28
C PHE A 7 -41.12 -26.97 -12.51
N PHE A 8 -39.90 -27.03 -13.11
CA PHE A 8 -39.55 -26.23 -14.28
C PHE A 8 -40.42 -26.56 -15.50
N LYS A 9 -40.79 -27.83 -15.72
CA LYS A 9 -41.63 -28.25 -16.83
C LYS A 9 -43.06 -27.62 -16.73
N ARG A 10 -43.56 -27.37 -15.52
CA ARG A 10 -44.93 -26.80 -15.26
C ARG A 10 -45.01 -25.28 -15.44
N LEU A 11 -43.88 -24.58 -15.56
CA LEU A 11 -43.86 -23.14 -15.73
C LEU A 11 -44.28 -22.74 -17.16
N SER A 12 -44.98 -21.59 -17.29
CA SER A 12 -45.24 -20.95 -18.56
C SER A 12 -43.92 -20.56 -19.28
N VAL A 13 -43.95 -20.40 -20.58
CA VAL A 13 -42.78 -20.02 -21.38
C VAL A 13 -42.11 -18.74 -20.81
N THR A 14 -42.90 -17.70 -20.49
CA THR A 14 -42.43 -16.45 -19.91
C THR A 14 -41.69 -16.66 -18.57
N LYS A 15 -42.26 -17.50 -17.68
CA LYS A 15 -41.63 -17.81 -16.40
C LYS A 15 -40.32 -18.62 -16.58
N LYS A 16 -40.26 -19.52 -17.56
CA LYS A 16 -39.02 -20.26 -17.90
C LYS A 16 -37.92 -19.31 -18.37
N VAL A 17 -38.25 -18.41 -19.31
CA VAL A 17 -37.29 -17.40 -19.80
C VAL A 17 -36.80 -16.52 -18.65
N MET A 18 -37.70 -16.03 -17.79
CA MET A 18 -37.34 -15.23 -16.63
C MET A 18 -36.41 -15.98 -15.65
N THR A 19 -36.73 -17.26 -15.34
CA THR A 19 -35.89 -18.09 -14.46
C THR A 19 -34.51 -18.33 -15.04
N ILE A 20 -34.41 -18.63 -16.34
CA ILE A 20 -33.12 -18.80 -17.04
C ILE A 20 -32.32 -17.49 -17.02
N SER A 21 -32.99 -16.36 -17.33
CA SER A 21 -32.31 -15.04 -17.31
C SER A 21 -31.76 -14.69 -15.92
N ILE A 22 -32.55 -14.93 -14.86
CA ILE A 22 -32.09 -14.72 -13.48
C ILE A 22 -30.91 -15.65 -13.15
N ALA A 23 -30.99 -16.92 -13.55
CA ALA A 23 -29.90 -17.87 -13.32
C ALA A 23 -28.60 -17.44 -14.05
N LEU A 24 -28.70 -17.00 -15.29
CA LEU A 24 -27.55 -16.47 -16.05
C LEU A 24 -26.97 -15.21 -15.44
N LEU A 25 -27.83 -14.28 -14.97
CA LEU A 25 -27.39 -13.08 -14.25
C LEU A 25 -26.69 -13.44 -12.94
N MET A 26 -27.21 -14.40 -12.17
CA MET A 26 -26.56 -14.87 -10.95
C MET A 26 -25.21 -15.53 -11.22
N ILE A 27 -25.12 -16.37 -12.26
CA ILE A 27 -23.87 -16.99 -12.69
C ILE A 27 -22.88 -15.89 -13.11
N GLY A 28 -23.32 -14.93 -13.93
CA GLY A 28 -22.50 -13.77 -14.32
C GLY A 28 -22.02 -12.99 -13.11
N TYR A 29 -22.87 -12.75 -12.11
CA TYR A 29 -22.50 -12.07 -10.87
C TYR A 29 -21.46 -12.85 -10.04
N ILE A 30 -21.65 -14.18 -9.90
CA ILE A 30 -20.72 -15.03 -9.14
C ILE A 30 -19.32 -15.02 -9.76
N PHE A 31 -19.24 -15.00 -11.09
CA PHE A 31 -17.97 -15.06 -11.83
C PHE A 31 -17.47 -13.72 -12.35
N CYS A 32 -18.15 -12.60 -12.06
CA CYS A 32 -17.74 -11.27 -12.56
C CYS A 32 -16.37 -10.80 -12.01
N LEU A 33 -15.98 -11.27 -10.82
CA LEU A 33 -14.77 -10.84 -10.15
C LEU A 33 -13.60 -11.80 -10.44
N PRO A 34 -12.44 -11.33 -10.93
CA PRO A 34 -11.28 -12.17 -11.16
C PRO A 34 -10.76 -12.80 -9.86
N ARG A 35 -10.06 -13.93 -9.96
CA ARG A 35 -9.48 -14.61 -8.78
C ARG A 35 -8.48 -13.72 -8.07
N GLN A 36 -7.55 -13.13 -8.81
CA GLN A 36 -6.61 -12.12 -8.34
C GLN A 36 -7.11 -10.75 -8.80
N LEU A 37 -7.28 -9.82 -7.85
CA LEU A 37 -7.85 -8.51 -8.14
C LEU A 37 -6.83 -7.55 -8.73
N PHE A 38 -5.57 -7.60 -8.24
CA PHE A 38 -4.48 -6.74 -8.67
C PHE A 38 -3.42 -7.53 -9.44
N HIS A 39 -3.16 -7.11 -10.67
CA HIS A 39 -2.10 -7.64 -11.54
C HIS A 39 -1.10 -6.53 -11.83
N VAL A 40 -0.29 -6.18 -10.83
CA VAL A 40 0.68 -5.08 -10.90
C VAL A 40 2.04 -5.56 -10.42
N PRO A 41 3.15 -5.01 -10.95
CA PRO A 41 4.48 -5.32 -10.44
C PRO A 41 4.69 -4.70 -9.06
N TYR A 42 5.50 -5.36 -8.24
CA TYR A 42 5.88 -4.89 -6.91
C TYR A 42 7.39 -4.61 -6.84
N SER A 43 7.76 -3.72 -5.93
CA SER A 43 9.15 -3.49 -5.54
C SER A 43 9.73 -4.72 -4.86
N THR A 44 11.00 -5.01 -5.11
CA THR A 44 11.71 -5.99 -4.29
C THR A 44 12.12 -5.33 -2.98
N VAL A 45 11.70 -5.90 -1.86
CA VAL A 45 11.93 -5.36 -0.52
C VAL A 45 12.72 -6.36 0.30
N VAL A 46 13.79 -5.89 0.94
CA VAL A 46 14.63 -6.71 1.81
C VAL A 46 14.67 -6.08 3.19
N THR A 47 14.34 -6.89 4.19
CA THR A 47 14.39 -6.49 5.59
C THR A 47 15.39 -7.34 6.36
N ASP A 48 15.77 -6.87 7.53
CA ASP A 48 16.58 -7.58 8.49
C ASP A 48 15.75 -8.67 9.22
N ARG A 49 16.37 -9.34 10.21
CA ARG A 49 15.70 -10.34 11.05
C ARG A 49 14.55 -9.79 11.90
N ASN A 50 14.52 -8.49 12.15
CA ASN A 50 13.50 -7.79 12.94
C ASN A 50 12.47 -7.04 12.08
N GLU A 51 12.46 -7.30 10.74
CA GLU A 51 11.60 -6.64 9.76
C GLU A 51 11.93 -5.15 9.50
N GLU A 52 13.10 -4.68 9.96
CA GLU A 52 13.64 -3.36 9.65
C GLU A 52 14.14 -3.30 8.19
N LEU A 53 13.77 -2.24 7.46
CA LEU A 53 14.14 -2.12 6.05
C LEU A 53 15.66 -1.98 5.86
N LEU A 54 16.25 -2.89 5.12
CA LEU A 54 17.64 -2.81 4.65
C LEU A 54 17.75 -2.09 3.31
N GLY A 55 16.74 -2.23 2.48
CA GLY A 55 16.65 -1.56 1.20
C GLY A 55 15.55 -2.12 0.30
N ALA A 56 15.30 -1.42 -0.80
CA ALA A 56 14.34 -1.86 -1.81
C ALA A 56 14.79 -1.49 -3.23
N ARG A 57 14.27 -2.21 -4.22
CA ARG A 57 14.36 -1.88 -5.65
C ARG A 57 12.98 -1.54 -6.18
N ILE A 58 12.91 -0.47 -6.95
CA ILE A 58 11.66 0.01 -7.55
C ILE A 58 11.04 -1.05 -8.47
N ALA A 59 9.72 -1.11 -8.53
CA ALA A 59 9.00 -2.01 -9.43
C ALA A 59 9.27 -1.69 -10.91
N SER A 60 9.04 -2.66 -11.80
CA SER A 60 9.34 -2.53 -13.24
C SER A 60 8.54 -1.43 -13.96
N ASP A 61 7.41 -1.01 -13.38
CA ASP A 61 6.60 0.12 -13.86
C ASP A 61 7.02 1.49 -13.30
N GLY A 62 8.15 1.56 -12.59
CA GLY A 62 8.68 2.78 -12.01
C GLY A 62 7.93 3.27 -10.76
N GLN A 63 7.09 2.43 -10.17
CA GLN A 63 6.38 2.75 -8.92
C GLN A 63 7.10 2.15 -7.70
N TRP A 64 7.20 2.91 -6.63
CA TRP A 64 7.49 2.38 -5.31
C TRP A 64 6.22 1.75 -4.76
N ARG A 65 6.08 0.45 -4.96
CA ARG A 65 4.93 -0.35 -4.52
C ARG A 65 5.44 -1.59 -3.82
N PHE A 66 5.43 -1.57 -2.49
CA PHE A 66 5.85 -2.73 -1.71
C PHE A 66 4.82 -3.87 -1.85
N PRO A 67 5.25 -5.13 -1.72
CA PRO A 67 4.33 -6.26 -1.73
C PRO A 67 3.20 -6.08 -0.73
N PRO A 68 1.97 -6.57 -1.03
CA PRO A 68 0.80 -6.32 -0.20
C PRO A 68 0.98 -6.84 1.23
N ARG A 69 0.57 -6.02 2.18
CA ARG A 69 0.51 -6.40 3.59
C ARG A 69 -0.74 -7.23 3.89
N LYS A 70 -0.71 -7.99 4.99
CA LYS A 70 -1.86 -8.81 5.42
C LYS A 70 -2.81 -8.06 6.33
N THR A 71 -2.31 -7.14 7.11
CA THR A 71 -3.05 -6.39 8.14
C THR A 71 -2.86 -4.89 7.94
N THR A 72 -3.79 -4.09 8.41
CA THR A 72 -3.70 -2.63 8.39
C THR A 72 -3.46 -2.11 9.80
N PRO A 73 -2.42 -1.28 10.06
CA PRO A 73 -2.19 -0.71 11.38
C PRO A 73 -3.41 0.08 11.89
N GLU A 74 -3.67 0.00 13.20
CA GLU A 74 -4.92 0.50 13.78
C GLU A 74 -5.12 2.02 13.55
N LYS A 75 -4.08 2.83 13.72
CA LYS A 75 -4.18 4.29 13.57
C LYS A 75 -4.61 4.69 12.16
N ILE A 76 -3.96 4.14 11.13
CA ILE A 76 -4.35 4.44 9.73
C ILE A 76 -5.73 3.86 9.39
N LYS A 77 -6.08 2.70 9.94
CA LYS A 77 -7.41 2.10 9.78
C LYS A 77 -8.49 3.05 10.30
N GLN A 78 -8.37 3.56 11.52
CA GLN A 78 -9.30 4.52 12.10
C GLN A 78 -9.38 5.81 11.28
N CYS A 79 -8.23 6.34 10.86
CA CYS A 79 -8.17 7.53 10.02
C CYS A 79 -8.91 7.33 8.68
N LEU A 80 -8.69 6.20 8.01
CA LEU A 80 -9.32 5.90 6.72
C LEU A 80 -10.85 5.70 6.86
N ILE A 81 -11.28 4.95 7.86
CA ILE A 81 -12.70 4.71 8.10
C ILE A 81 -13.43 6.02 8.41
N THR A 82 -12.87 6.82 9.31
CA THR A 82 -13.45 8.11 9.69
C THR A 82 -13.50 9.09 8.51
N PHE A 83 -12.47 9.11 7.67
CA PHE A 83 -12.37 10.05 6.55
C PHE A 83 -13.16 9.63 5.31
N GLU A 84 -13.06 8.35 4.93
CA GLU A 84 -13.58 7.84 3.65
C GLU A 84 -14.94 7.15 3.79
N ASP A 85 -15.17 6.40 4.86
CA ASP A 85 -16.30 5.48 4.95
C ASP A 85 -16.68 5.12 6.39
N LYS A 86 -17.28 6.06 7.13
CA LYS A 86 -17.69 5.89 8.54
C LYS A 86 -18.52 4.63 8.83
N HIS A 87 -19.22 4.13 7.84
CA HIS A 87 -20.08 2.95 7.98
C HIS A 87 -19.48 1.72 7.29
N PHE A 88 -18.16 1.68 7.11
CA PHE A 88 -17.45 0.62 6.40
C PHE A 88 -17.85 -0.78 6.85
N TYR A 89 -17.99 -1.02 8.14
CA TYR A 89 -18.37 -2.32 8.71
C TYR A 89 -19.86 -2.63 8.63
N HIS A 90 -20.71 -1.66 8.23
CA HIS A 90 -22.17 -1.78 8.29
C HIS A 90 -22.86 -1.89 6.93
N HIS A 91 -22.10 -1.98 5.83
CA HIS A 91 -22.67 -2.14 4.49
C HIS A 91 -21.96 -3.25 3.71
N TRP A 92 -22.59 -3.70 2.65
CA TRP A 92 -22.10 -4.77 1.78
C TRP A 92 -21.46 -4.21 0.49
N GLY A 93 -20.41 -3.41 0.62
CA GLY A 93 -19.64 -2.85 -0.47
C GLY A 93 -20.19 -1.55 -1.06
N VAL A 94 -21.46 -1.29 -0.93
CA VAL A 94 -22.14 -0.05 -1.34
C VAL A 94 -22.96 0.46 -0.15
N ASN A 95 -22.88 1.76 0.12
CA ASN A 95 -23.73 2.43 1.10
C ASN A 95 -24.85 3.21 0.38
N PRO A 96 -26.09 2.69 0.35
CA PRO A 96 -27.20 3.33 -0.38
C PRO A 96 -27.52 4.73 0.13
N LEU A 97 -27.42 4.95 1.44
CA LEU A 97 -27.71 6.25 2.07
C LEU A 97 -26.69 7.30 1.66
N SER A 98 -25.39 6.94 1.70
CA SER A 98 -24.31 7.84 1.27
C SER A 98 -24.38 8.12 -0.23
N THR A 99 -24.69 7.10 -1.04
CA THR A 99 -24.83 7.23 -2.50
C THR A 99 -26.04 8.11 -2.84
N GLY A 100 -27.21 7.91 -2.19
CA GLY A 100 -28.42 8.71 -2.38
C GLY A 100 -28.20 10.16 -1.96
N ARG A 101 -27.58 10.40 -0.81
CA ARG A 101 -27.21 11.74 -0.35
C ARG A 101 -26.30 12.44 -1.33
N ALA A 102 -25.24 11.77 -1.81
CA ALA A 102 -24.30 12.33 -2.78
C ALA A 102 -24.99 12.68 -4.10
N LEU A 103 -25.89 11.80 -4.59
CA LEU A 103 -26.66 12.05 -5.81
C LEU A 103 -27.55 13.30 -5.63
N TYR A 104 -28.29 13.40 -4.55
CA TYR A 104 -29.13 14.55 -4.24
C TYR A 104 -28.32 15.85 -4.18
N GLN A 105 -27.19 15.85 -3.46
CA GLN A 105 -26.33 17.03 -3.31
C GLN A 105 -25.73 17.46 -4.67
N ASN A 106 -25.29 16.51 -5.48
CA ASN A 106 -24.69 16.79 -6.78
C ASN A 106 -25.73 17.34 -7.77
N LEU A 107 -26.94 16.81 -7.78
CA LEU A 107 -28.06 17.31 -8.59
C LEU A 107 -28.45 18.72 -8.14
N LYS A 108 -28.61 18.95 -6.84
CA LYS A 108 -28.98 20.27 -6.28
C LYS A 108 -27.95 21.35 -6.63
N ASN A 109 -26.65 21.01 -6.54
CA ASN A 109 -25.56 21.95 -6.79
C ASN A 109 -25.09 21.99 -8.24
N LYS A 110 -25.68 21.18 -9.15
CA LYS A 110 -25.30 21.04 -10.57
C LYS A 110 -23.79 20.82 -10.79
N ARG A 111 -23.11 20.29 -9.79
CA ARG A 111 -21.69 19.95 -9.80
C ARG A 111 -21.39 18.83 -8.81
N VAL A 112 -20.27 18.13 -8.97
CA VAL A 112 -19.85 17.09 -8.03
C VAL A 112 -19.30 17.76 -6.77
N VAL A 113 -20.10 17.76 -5.69
CA VAL A 113 -19.73 18.30 -4.37
C VAL A 113 -19.58 17.23 -3.30
N SER A 114 -20.11 16.02 -3.53
CA SER A 114 -20.05 14.93 -2.58
C SER A 114 -19.80 13.60 -3.29
N GLY A 115 -18.95 12.78 -2.71
CA GLY A 115 -18.67 11.40 -3.14
C GLY A 115 -19.47 10.41 -2.28
N GLY A 116 -20.18 9.48 -2.92
CA GLY A 116 -20.85 8.37 -2.24
C GLY A 116 -20.15 7.03 -2.47
N SER A 117 -18.83 7.04 -2.73
CA SER A 117 -18.07 5.81 -2.94
C SER A 117 -17.53 5.31 -1.60
N THR A 118 -17.73 4.03 -1.32
CA THR A 118 -17.18 3.31 -0.17
C THR A 118 -15.70 2.96 -0.38
N LEU A 119 -14.99 2.55 0.68
CA LEU A 119 -13.64 2.01 0.59
C LEU A 119 -13.59 0.78 -0.33
N THR A 120 -14.61 -0.09 -0.28
CA THR A 120 -14.72 -1.27 -1.17
C THR A 120 -14.83 -0.86 -2.63
N MET A 121 -15.66 0.13 -2.96
CA MET A 121 -15.77 0.67 -4.32
C MET A 121 -14.45 1.30 -4.79
N GLN A 122 -13.75 1.99 -3.90
CA GLN A 122 -12.45 2.57 -4.20
C GLN A 122 -11.40 1.49 -4.47
N THR A 123 -11.39 0.39 -3.69
CA THR A 123 -10.52 -0.78 -3.94
C THR A 123 -10.76 -1.37 -5.32
N ILE A 124 -12.01 -1.57 -5.71
CA ILE A 124 -12.36 -2.03 -7.07
C ILE A 124 -11.88 -1.04 -8.14
N ARG A 125 -12.07 0.25 -7.92
CA ARG A 125 -11.60 1.29 -8.85
C ARG A 125 -10.10 1.22 -9.07
N LEU A 126 -9.31 1.08 -7.99
CA LEU A 126 -7.85 0.92 -8.07
C LEU A 126 -7.46 -0.30 -8.90
N ALA A 127 -8.14 -1.43 -8.68
CA ALA A 127 -7.88 -2.67 -9.42
C ALA A 127 -8.27 -2.58 -10.90
N ARG A 128 -9.36 -1.91 -11.21
CA ARG A 128 -9.83 -1.75 -12.60
C ARG A 128 -9.05 -0.72 -13.40
N ASN A 129 -8.54 0.32 -12.74
CA ASN A 129 -7.76 1.41 -13.35
C ASN A 129 -8.39 1.96 -14.64
N LYS A 130 -9.71 2.20 -14.64
CA LYS A 130 -10.48 2.69 -15.79
C LYS A 130 -10.89 4.15 -15.60
N PRO A 131 -11.11 4.90 -16.71
CA PRO A 131 -11.63 6.27 -16.62
C PRO A 131 -12.97 6.34 -15.88
N ARG A 132 -13.20 7.43 -15.15
CA ARG A 132 -14.43 7.64 -14.38
C ARG A 132 -15.61 7.94 -15.31
N THR A 133 -16.43 6.92 -15.56
CA THR A 133 -17.71 7.04 -16.27
C THR A 133 -18.86 6.53 -15.38
N ILE A 134 -20.10 6.85 -15.74
CA ILE A 134 -21.27 6.32 -15.02
C ILE A 134 -21.34 4.79 -15.14
N GLY A 135 -21.04 4.24 -16.32
CA GLY A 135 -20.99 2.80 -16.54
C GLY A 135 -19.96 2.11 -15.66
N GLU A 136 -18.73 2.66 -15.56
CA GLU A 136 -17.70 2.14 -14.67
C GLU A 136 -18.15 2.21 -13.20
N LYS A 137 -18.85 3.29 -12.81
CA LYS A 137 -19.37 3.40 -11.44
C LYS A 137 -20.39 2.29 -11.11
N VAL A 138 -21.25 1.92 -12.06
CA VAL A 138 -22.18 0.79 -11.88
C VAL A 138 -21.41 -0.53 -11.75
N ILE A 139 -20.39 -0.74 -12.57
CA ILE A 139 -19.53 -1.93 -12.47
C ILE A 139 -18.78 -1.95 -11.13
N GLU A 140 -18.22 -0.82 -10.68
CA GLU A 140 -17.60 -0.69 -9.36
C GLU A 140 -18.56 -1.13 -8.25
N MET A 141 -19.83 -0.72 -8.31
CA MET A 141 -20.85 -1.09 -7.31
C MET A 141 -21.13 -2.61 -7.32
N ILE A 142 -21.33 -3.19 -8.50
CA ILE A 142 -21.56 -4.64 -8.64
C ILE A 142 -20.35 -5.44 -8.13
N TRP A 143 -19.15 -5.05 -8.52
CA TRP A 143 -17.93 -5.72 -8.10
C TRP A 143 -17.65 -5.52 -6.61
N ALA A 144 -17.97 -4.36 -6.05
CA ALA A 144 -17.83 -4.07 -4.63
C ALA A 144 -18.70 -5.00 -3.79
N THR A 145 -19.99 -5.17 -4.14
CA THR A 145 -20.85 -6.13 -3.45
C THR A 145 -20.33 -7.56 -3.57
N ARG A 146 -19.85 -7.95 -4.76
CA ARG A 146 -19.29 -9.31 -4.96
C ARG A 146 -18.00 -9.53 -4.19
N LEU A 147 -17.16 -8.49 -4.03
CA LEU A 147 -15.92 -8.56 -3.24
C LEU A 147 -16.24 -8.81 -1.75
N GLU A 148 -17.21 -8.11 -1.19
CA GLU A 148 -17.65 -8.28 0.19
C GLU A 148 -18.16 -9.70 0.50
N PHE A 149 -18.79 -10.37 -0.47
CA PHE A 149 -19.18 -11.78 -0.32
C PHE A 149 -18.03 -12.77 -0.43
N ARG A 150 -16.87 -12.33 -0.92
CA ARG A 150 -15.70 -13.21 -1.12
C ARG A 150 -14.61 -12.98 -0.09
N THR A 151 -14.55 -11.78 0.50
CA THR A 151 -13.37 -11.27 1.20
C THR A 151 -13.82 -10.53 2.46
N SER A 152 -13.10 -10.66 3.55
CA SER A 152 -13.39 -9.96 4.80
C SER A 152 -13.13 -8.45 4.67
N LYS A 153 -13.74 -7.66 5.56
CA LYS A 153 -13.51 -6.21 5.65
C LYS A 153 -12.05 -5.86 5.86
N GLU A 154 -11.35 -6.62 6.70
CA GLU A 154 -9.93 -6.42 6.98
C GLU A 154 -9.05 -6.67 5.74
N GLU A 155 -9.36 -7.70 4.96
CA GLU A 155 -8.65 -7.97 3.70
C GLU A 155 -8.95 -6.89 2.64
N ILE A 156 -10.19 -6.38 2.57
CA ILE A 156 -10.54 -5.26 1.67
C ILE A 156 -9.74 -4.01 2.03
N LEU A 157 -9.66 -3.69 3.32
CA LEU A 157 -8.90 -2.54 3.81
C LEU A 157 -7.41 -2.71 3.52
N SER A 158 -6.87 -3.91 3.77
CA SER A 158 -5.48 -4.26 3.44
C SER A 158 -5.19 -4.13 1.94
N MET A 159 -6.09 -4.58 1.07
CA MET A 159 -5.99 -4.37 -0.37
C MET A 159 -6.00 -2.89 -0.74
N TYR A 160 -6.88 -2.10 -0.13
CA TYR A 160 -6.94 -0.66 -0.35
C TYR A 160 -5.63 0.02 0.01
N VAL A 161 -5.15 -0.15 1.25
CA VAL A 161 -3.92 0.53 1.71
C VAL A 161 -2.68 0.09 0.97
N SER A 162 -2.64 -1.16 0.48
CA SER A 162 -1.52 -1.68 -0.30
C SER A 162 -1.46 -1.14 -1.74
N HIS A 163 -2.57 -0.59 -2.27
CA HIS A 163 -2.64 -0.16 -3.68
C HIS A 163 -3.09 1.29 -3.84
N ALA A 164 -3.44 2.00 -2.76
CA ALA A 164 -3.80 3.41 -2.83
C ALA A 164 -2.59 4.25 -3.29
N PRO A 165 -2.80 5.24 -4.18
CA PRO A 165 -1.76 6.17 -4.60
C PRO A 165 -1.55 7.23 -3.52
N PHE A 166 -0.33 7.38 -3.05
CA PHE A 166 0.05 8.40 -2.05
C PHE A 166 0.81 9.57 -2.67
N GLY A 167 0.98 9.60 -3.99
CA GLY A 167 1.54 10.71 -4.75
C GLY A 167 2.86 10.42 -5.44
N GLY A 168 3.12 11.18 -6.52
CA GLY A 168 4.25 10.89 -7.38
C GLY A 168 4.23 9.45 -7.86
N ASN A 169 5.32 8.74 -7.64
CA ASN A 169 5.45 7.32 -7.93
C ASN A 169 5.35 6.42 -6.67
N VAL A 170 4.64 6.87 -5.63
CA VAL A 170 4.47 6.13 -4.37
C VAL A 170 3.08 5.51 -4.31
N VAL A 171 3.01 4.19 -4.24
CA VAL A 171 1.79 3.38 -4.15
C VAL A 171 1.90 2.43 -2.97
N GLY A 172 0.86 2.40 -2.16
CA GLY A 172 0.80 1.56 -0.97
C GLY A 172 1.38 2.21 0.28
N LEU A 173 0.78 1.85 1.40
CA LEU A 173 1.04 2.43 2.72
C LEU A 173 2.51 2.27 3.15
N ASP A 174 3.08 1.06 2.98
CA ASP A 174 4.44 0.79 3.43
C ASP A 174 5.47 1.63 2.67
N ALA A 175 5.31 1.73 1.34
CA ALA A 175 6.17 2.59 0.54
C ALA A 175 5.99 4.07 0.92
N ALA A 176 4.75 4.49 1.24
CA ALA A 176 4.44 5.85 1.66
C ALA A 176 5.06 6.18 3.02
N ALA A 177 4.95 5.29 4.01
CA ALA A 177 5.55 5.47 5.32
C ALA A 177 7.07 5.69 5.22
N TRP A 178 7.78 4.81 4.52
CA TRP A 178 9.21 4.95 4.31
C TRP A 178 9.59 6.19 3.49
N ARG A 179 8.81 6.54 2.47
CA ARG A 179 9.11 7.68 1.59
C ARG A 179 8.81 9.03 2.23
N TYR A 180 7.79 9.13 3.09
CA TYR A 180 7.40 10.42 3.69
C TYR A 180 7.93 10.59 5.11
N PHE A 181 8.15 9.51 5.86
CA PHE A 181 8.51 9.60 7.28
C PHE A 181 9.80 8.85 7.63
N GLY A 182 10.30 7.95 6.78
CA GLY A 182 11.57 7.25 6.99
C GLY A 182 11.50 6.08 7.97
N HIS A 183 10.28 5.61 8.31
CA HIS A 183 10.07 4.47 9.21
C HIS A 183 8.91 3.57 8.78
N SER A 184 8.69 2.48 9.50
CA SER A 184 7.65 1.49 9.24
C SER A 184 6.25 2.08 9.37
N ALA A 185 5.30 1.53 8.60
CA ALA A 185 3.89 1.89 8.72
C ALA A 185 3.27 1.49 10.08
N GLU A 186 3.87 0.56 10.80
CA GLU A 186 3.44 0.18 12.17
C GLU A 186 3.70 1.30 13.19
N ASP A 187 4.73 2.11 12.95
CA ASP A 187 5.20 3.17 13.85
C ASP A 187 4.56 4.53 13.56
N LEU A 188 3.70 4.63 12.57
CA LEU A 188 3.04 5.90 12.20
C LEU A 188 2.37 6.57 13.41
N SER A 189 2.60 7.87 13.55
CA SER A 189 1.86 8.71 14.48
C SER A 189 0.40 8.91 14.02
N TRP A 190 -0.44 9.48 14.88
CA TRP A 190 -1.80 9.87 14.47
C TRP A 190 -1.80 10.96 13.40
N ALA A 191 -0.85 11.91 13.48
CA ALA A 191 -0.72 12.96 12.48
C ALA A 191 -0.28 12.43 11.11
N GLU A 192 0.69 11.52 11.08
CA GLU A 192 1.17 10.84 9.88
C GLU A 192 0.08 9.95 9.27
N SER A 193 -0.62 9.17 10.11
CA SER A 193 -1.75 8.34 9.68
C SER A 193 -2.89 9.19 9.10
N ALA A 194 -3.25 10.30 9.75
CA ALA A 194 -4.25 11.22 9.23
C ALA A 194 -3.82 11.89 7.93
N MET A 195 -2.54 12.26 7.81
CA MET A 195 -1.99 12.78 6.56
C MET A 195 -2.14 11.75 5.43
N LEU A 196 -1.69 10.51 5.64
CA LEU A 196 -1.79 9.46 4.62
C LEU A 196 -3.25 9.13 4.28
N ALA A 197 -4.17 9.17 5.24
CA ALA A 197 -5.59 8.92 4.97
C ALA A 197 -6.22 9.96 4.01
N VAL A 198 -5.79 11.21 4.07
CA VAL A 198 -6.36 12.27 3.21
C VAL A 198 -5.68 12.40 1.84
N LEU A 199 -4.48 11.81 1.67
CA LEU A 199 -3.68 11.94 0.44
C LEU A 199 -4.31 11.29 -0.80
N PRO A 200 -4.87 10.06 -0.79
CA PRO A 200 -5.38 9.41 -1.99
C PRO A 200 -6.50 10.19 -2.70
N ASN A 201 -7.22 11.03 -1.97
CA ASN A 201 -8.28 11.90 -2.53
C ASN A 201 -7.77 13.20 -3.13
N ALA A 202 -6.48 13.46 -3.05
CA ALA A 202 -5.92 14.73 -3.49
C ALA A 202 -4.54 14.56 -4.15
N PRO A 203 -4.38 13.66 -5.14
CA PRO A 203 -3.08 13.34 -5.73
C PRO A 203 -2.37 14.55 -6.35
N ALA A 204 -3.12 15.56 -6.81
CA ALA A 204 -2.56 16.82 -7.32
C ALA A 204 -2.03 17.77 -6.23
N MET A 205 -2.34 17.53 -4.94
CA MET A 205 -1.88 18.35 -3.82
C MET A 205 -0.53 17.89 -3.25
N ILE A 206 0.00 16.78 -3.72
CA ILE A 206 1.16 16.09 -3.17
C ILE A 206 2.49 16.57 -3.78
N HIS A 207 2.48 17.60 -4.56
CA HIS A 207 3.66 18.42 -4.62
C HIS A 207 3.73 19.20 -3.31
N LEU A 208 4.59 18.78 -2.39
CA LEU A 208 4.84 19.37 -1.09
C LEU A 208 5.05 20.90 -1.13
N SER A 209 5.32 21.47 -2.29
CA SER A 209 5.43 22.91 -2.53
C SER A 209 4.09 23.61 -2.83
N LYS A 210 3.12 22.93 -3.49
CA LYS A 210 1.83 23.54 -3.87
C LYS A 210 0.69 22.76 -3.20
N GLY A 211 0.01 23.33 -2.23
CA GLY A 211 -1.13 22.67 -1.56
C GLY A 211 -0.86 22.23 -0.12
N ARG A 212 0.33 22.45 0.41
CA ARG A 212 0.72 22.11 1.80
C ARG A 212 -0.28 22.65 2.84
N LYS A 213 -0.73 23.91 2.71
CA LYS A 213 -1.75 24.49 3.59
C LYS A 213 -3.09 23.74 3.54
N THR A 214 -3.51 23.31 2.35
CA THR A 214 -4.74 22.55 2.17
C THR A 214 -4.61 21.14 2.74
N LEU A 215 -3.47 20.50 2.56
CA LEU A 215 -3.17 19.19 3.16
C LEU A 215 -3.20 19.27 4.67
N LEU A 216 -2.51 20.26 5.26
CA LEU A 216 -2.50 20.52 6.70
C LEU A 216 -3.92 20.74 7.25
N SER A 217 -4.72 21.56 6.57
CA SER A 217 -6.11 21.82 6.97
C SER A 217 -6.97 20.55 6.93
N LYS A 218 -6.83 19.72 5.90
CA LYS A 218 -7.56 18.45 5.80
C LYS A 218 -7.11 17.46 6.89
N ARG A 219 -5.80 17.31 7.13
CA ARG A 219 -5.24 16.49 8.20
C ARG A 219 -5.79 16.91 9.56
N ASN A 220 -5.69 18.19 9.86
CA ASN A 220 -6.13 18.73 11.16
C ASN A 220 -7.65 18.61 11.33
N ARG A 221 -8.42 18.75 10.25
CA ARG A 221 -9.86 18.51 10.29
C ARG A 221 -10.17 17.03 10.61
N LEU A 222 -9.43 16.09 10.03
CA LEU A 222 -9.61 14.68 10.36
C LEU A 222 -9.21 14.37 11.80
N LEU A 223 -8.08 14.92 12.28
CA LEU A 223 -7.66 14.78 13.68
C LEU A 223 -8.72 15.32 14.65
N LYS A 224 -9.30 16.50 14.34
CA LYS A 224 -10.40 17.07 15.12
C LYS A 224 -11.62 16.14 15.15
N GLN A 225 -11.95 15.52 14.03
CA GLN A 225 -13.07 14.58 13.92
C GLN A 225 -12.80 13.31 14.75
N LEU A 226 -11.57 12.76 14.73
CA LEU A 226 -11.17 11.62 15.56
C LEU A 226 -11.28 11.95 17.05
N PHE A 227 -10.93 13.18 17.45
CA PHE A 227 -11.10 13.66 18.81
C PHE A 227 -12.57 13.84 19.20
N GLU A 228 -13.39 14.46 18.34
CA GLU A 228 -14.83 14.63 18.57
C GLU A 228 -15.61 13.28 18.63
N GLU A 229 -15.09 12.23 18.01
CA GLU A 229 -15.61 10.86 18.04
C GLU A 229 -14.98 10.01 19.16
N GLU A 230 -14.22 10.62 20.07
CA GLU A 230 -13.54 9.97 21.22
C GLU A 230 -12.61 8.82 20.83
N ILE A 231 -12.10 8.79 19.58
CA ILE A 231 -11.14 7.81 19.11
C ILE A 231 -9.73 8.13 19.62
N ILE A 232 -9.42 9.41 19.79
CA ILE A 232 -8.19 9.90 20.41
C ILE A 232 -8.53 10.86 21.55
N ASP A 233 -7.69 10.86 22.59
CA ASP A 233 -7.84 11.75 23.73
C ASP A 233 -7.29 13.16 23.46
N THR A 234 -7.49 14.08 24.42
CA THR A 234 -7.06 15.49 24.30
C THR A 234 -5.55 15.59 24.12
N SER A 235 -4.77 14.83 24.88
CA SER A 235 -3.30 14.91 24.83
C SER A 235 -2.77 14.42 23.49
N THR A 236 -3.31 13.32 22.97
CA THR A 236 -2.99 12.78 21.65
C THR A 236 -3.37 13.77 20.54
N TYR A 237 -4.53 14.41 20.65
CA TYR A 237 -4.99 15.40 19.68
C TYR A 237 -4.06 16.61 19.64
N GLU A 238 -3.69 17.19 20.81
CA GLU A 238 -2.79 18.34 20.90
C GLU A 238 -1.41 18.03 20.33
N LEU A 239 -0.85 16.86 20.64
CA LEU A 239 0.41 16.42 20.06
C LEU A 239 0.31 16.27 18.54
N ALA A 240 -0.73 15.59 18.04
CA ALA A 240 -0.90 15.32 16.62
C ALA A 240 -1.09 16.59 15.77
N ILE A 241 -1.80 17.63 16.27
CA ILE A 241 -1.94 18.88 15.53
C ILE A 241 -0.66 19.72 15.52
N SER A 242 0.21 19.57 16.53
CA SER A 242 1.50 20.27 16.61
C SER A 242 2.55 19.69 15.67
N GLU A 243 2.40 18.44 15.26
CA GLU A 243 3.34 17.74 14.40
C GLU A 243 3.38 18.34 12.98
N PRO A 244 4.57 18.70 12.45
CA PRO A 244 4.67 19.30 11.13
C PRO A 244 4.39 18.29 10.01
N LEU A 245 4.08 18.78 8.82
CA LEU A 245 4.09 17.94 7.61
C LEU A 245 5.55 17.70 7.19
N PRO A 246 5.88 16.54 6.59
CA PRO A 246 7.21 16.28 6.04
C PRO A 246 7.53 17.30 4.94
N ASP A 247 8.81 17.64 4.78
CA ASP A 247 9.23 18.63 3.78
C ASP A 247 9.43 18.00 2.40
N GLU A 248 10.20 16.92 2.32
CA GLU A 248 10.52 16.21 1.09
C GLU A 248 10.44 14.69 1.32
N PRO A 249 10.20 13.90 0.26
CA PRO A 249 10.25 12.46 0.37
C PRO A 249 11.66 11.97 0.70
N HIS A 250 11.79 11.14 1.73
CA HIS A 250 13.05 10.52 2.11
C HIS A 250 13.55 9.54 1.05
N PRO A 251 14.87 9.45 0.81
CA PRO A 251 15.43 8.30 0.10
C PRO A 251 15.17 7.03 0.92
N LEU A 252 14.91 5.92 0.25
CA LEU A 252 14.82 4.64 0.95
C LEU A 252 16.20 4.22 1.47
N PRO A 253 16.26 3.52 2.61
CA PRO A 253 17.51 2.97 3.13
C PRO A 253 18.26 2.14 2.09
N GLN A 254 19.60 2.20 2.10
CA GLN A 254 20.49 1.39 1.28
C GLN A 254 21.59 0.80 2.20
N ILE A 255 21.17 -0.01 3.17
CA ILE A 255 22.04 -0.56 4.21
C ILE A 255 22.78 -1.81 3.70
N ALA A 256 22.18 -2.61 2.81
CA ALA A 256 22.81 -3.79 2.22
C ALA A 256 22.57 -3.83 0.69
N PRO A 257 23.14 -2.89 -0.09
CA PRO A 257 22.74 -2.66 -1.49
C PRO A 257 23.07 -3.84 -2.41
N HIS A 258 24.17 -4.57 -2.19
CA HIS A 258 24.52 -5.77 -2.97
C HIS A 258 23.54 -6.91 -2.69
N LEU A 259 23.19 -7.15 -1.41
CA LEU A 259 22.20 -8.14 -1.04
C LEU A 259 20.81 -7.81 -1.64
N VAL A 260 20.40 -6.54 -1.62
CA VAL A 260 19.16 -6.09 -2.25
C VAL A 260 19.19 -6.32 -3.77
N THR A 261 20.33 -6.09 -4.41
CA THR A 261 20.52 -6.34 -5.85
C THR A 261 20.45 -7.82 -6.16
N ARG A 262 21.06 -8.66 -5.35
CA ARG A 262 20.98 -10.12 -5.45
C ARG A 262 19.52 -10.60 -5.35
N PHE A 263 18.78 -10.17 -4.34
CA PHE A 263 17.37 -10.56 -4.20
C PHE A 263 16.47 -9.96 -5.30
N TYR A 264 16.82 -8.82 -5.86
CA TYR A 264 16.13 -8.30 -7.03
C TYR A 264 16.29 -9.23 -8.25
N GLN A 265 17.44 -9.86 -8.42
CA GLN A 265 17.68 -10.84 -9.49
C GLN A 265 17.01 -12.19 -9.23
N GLU A 266 17.08 -12.68 -7.99
CA GLU A 266 16.59 -14.01 -7.61
C GLU A 266 15.08 -14.03 -7.26
N ARG A 267 14.55 -12.93 -6.71
CA ARG A 267 13.22 -12.83 -6.10
C ARG A 267 12.52 -11.52 -6.44
N ASN A 268 12.54 -11.15 -7.71
CA ASN A 268 11.96 -9.88 -8.15
C ASN A 268 10.51 -9.70 -7.71
N GLY A 269 10.23 -8.53 -7.15
CA GLY A 269 8.88 -8.14 -6.72
C GLY A 269 8.40 -8.81 -5.42
N LEU A 270 9.29 -9.46 -4.67
CA LEU A 270 8.94 -10.11 -3.41
C LEU A 270 9.42 -9.31 -2.19
N TYR A 271 8.71 -9.48 -1.08
CA TYR A 271 9.16 -9.09 0.25
C TYR A 271 9.99 -10.24 0.84
N THR A 272 11.22 -9.97 1.20
CA THR A 272 12.14 -10.96 1.76
C THR A 272 12.67 -10.51 3.11
N ARG A 273 12.28 -11.23 4.16
CA ARG A 273 12.91 -11.13 5.47
C ARG A 273 14.20 -11.93 5.44
N SER A 274 15.33 -11.28 5.71
CA SER A 274 16.65 -11.91 5.75
C SER A 274 17.04 -12.31 7.17
N THR A 275 18.19 -12.95 7.30
CA THR A 275 18.84 -13.27 8.59
C THR A 275 19.80 -12.16 9.05
N ILE A 276 19.94 -11.10 8.26
CA ILE A 276 20.84 -9.98 8.57
C ILE A 276 20.40 -9.29 9.84
N ASP A 277 21.37 -8.89 10.64
CA ASP A 277 21.20 -7.99 11.76
C ASP A 277 21.57 -6.57 11.33
N LYS A 278 20.60 -5.65 11.33
CA LYS A 278 20.78 -4.28 10.84
C LYS A 278 21.89 -3.54 11.60
N GLY A 279 22.02 -3.76 12.91
CA GLY A 279 23.05 -3.12 13.72
C GLY A 279 24.44 -3.58 13.30
N ILE A 280 24.66 -4.90 13.16
CA ILE A 280 25.92 -5.48 12.69
C ILE A 280 26.18 -5.01 11.25
N GLN A 281 25.18 -5.05 10.38
CA GLN A 281 25.31 -4.62 8.99
C GLN A 281 25.75 -3.16 8.88
N THR A 282 25.12 -2.25 9.59
CA THR A 282 25.48 -0.82 9.59
C THR A 282 26.92 -0.62 10.09
N HIS A 283 27.32 -1.37 11.10
CA HIS A 283 28.66 -1.31 11.66
C HIS A 283 29.72 -1.78 10.63
N ILE A 284 29.49 -2.92 9.98
CA ILE A 284 30.45 -3.42 8.96
C ILE A 284 30.54 -2.54 7.73
N GLU A 285 29.43 -1.92 7.29
CA GLU A 285 29.46 -0.96 6.18
C GLU A 285 30.36 0.24 6.52
N SER A 286 30.25 0.79 7.72
CA SER A 286 31.12 1.89 8.18
C SER A 286 32.60 1.47 8.32
N LEU A 287 32.87 0.25 8.77
CA LEU A 287 34.20 -0.33 8.81
C LEU A 287 34.79 -0.53 7.41
N ALA A 288 34.00 -1.12 6.51
CA ALA A 288 34.39 -1.38 5.13
C ALA A 288 34.74 -0.09 4.41
N GLU A 289 33.92 0.96 4.57
CA GLU A 289 34.17 2.27 3.98
C GLU A 289 35.48 2.90 4.51
N ARG A 290 35.71 2.84 5.82
CA ARG A 290 36.93 3.36 6.44
C ARG A 290 38.19 2.63 5.91
N TRP A 291 38.19 1.28 5.91
CA TRP A 291 39.32 0.49 5.43
C TRP A 291 39.49 0.61 3.93
N SER A 292 38.44 0.73 3.15
CA SER A 292 38.56 0.99 1.70
C SER A 292 39.29 2.29 1.40
N ASN A 293 39.06 3.35 2.17
CA ASN A 293 39.80 4.61 2.01
C ASN A 293 41.29 4.45 2.31
N GLU A 294 41.66 3.60 3.27
CA GLU A 294 43.08 3.29 3.56
C GLU A 294 43.71 2.41 2.48
N PHE A 295 43.03 1.33 2.07
CA PHE A 295 43.51 0.40 1.05
C PHE A 295 43.59 1.02 -0.36
N ASN A 296 42.78 2.03 -0.64
CA ASN A 296 42.83 2.77 -1.91
C ASN A 296 44.18 3.44 -2.18
N ARG A 297 45.00 3.72 -1.13
CA ARG A 297 46.38 4.21 -1.23
C ARG A 297 47.32 3.16 -1.80
N SER A 298 46.94 1.89 -1.75
CA SER A 298 47.67 0.74 -2.27
C SER A 298 47.00 0.13 -3.51
N ASP A 299 46.11 0.90 -4.19
CA ASP A 299 45.34 0.48 -5.37
C ASP A 299 44.40 -0.71 -5.12
N ILE A 300 44.06 -1.04 -3.86
CA ILE A 300 43.06 -2.03 -3.51
C ILE A 300 41.71 -1.33 -3.48
N ARG A 301 40.85 -1.64 -4.46
CA ARG A 301 39.60 -0.90 -4.70
C ARG A 301 38.33 -1.64 -4.26
N ASN A 302 38.42 -2.94 -4.06
CA ASN A 302 37.29 -3.79 -3.71
C ASN A 302 37.52 -4.43 -2.34
N LEU A 303 36.46 -4.49 -1.53
CA LEU A 303 36.49 -5.09 -0.21
C LEU A 303 35.12 -5.72 0.06
N ALA A 304 35.09 -6.96 0.50
CA ALA A 304 33.88 -7.64 0.89
C ALA A 304 33.98 -8.16 2.33
N ILE A 305 32.86 -8.15 3.04
CA ILE A 305 32.75 -8.68 4.41
C ILE A 305 31.51 -9.56 4.50
N LEU A 306 31.71 -10.81 4.96
CA LEU A 306 30.63 -11.74 5.27
C LEU A 306 30.79 -12.19 6.71
N ILE A 307 29.73 -12.00 7.52
CA ILE A 307 29.71 -12.48 8.91
C ILE A 307 28.66 -13.59 9.03
N ILE A 308 29.09 -14.73 9.58
CA ILE A 308 28.27 -15.92 9.77
C ILE A 308 28.17 -16.21 11.27
N ASP A 309 26.94 -16.35 11.75
CA ASP A 309 26.65 -16.94 13.05
C ASP A 309 26.76 -18.47 12.92
N ILE A 310 27.84 -19.05 13.42
CA ILE A 310 28.13 -20.48 13.27
C ILE A 310 27.08 -21.35 13.99
N PRO A 311 26.72 -21.08 15.24
CA PRO A 311 25.69 -21.84 15.95
C PRO A 311 24.33 -21.85 15.24
N ALA A 312 23.91 -20.70 14.70
CA ALA A 312 22.65 -20.57 13.98
C ALA A 312 22.74 -20.97 12.51
N ASN A 313 23.96 -21.15 11.97
CA ASN A 313 24.23 -21.35 10.53
C ASN A 313 23.55 -20.29 9.66
N GLN A 314 23.69 -19.02 10.02
CA GLN A 314 23.04 -17.90 9.37
C GLN A 314 24.02 -16.77 9.03
N VAL A 315 23.85 -16.16 7.87
CA VAL A 315 24.54 -14.92 7.51
C VAL A 315 23.90 -13.77 8.28
N VAL A 316 24.67 -13.08 9.12
CA VAL A 316 24.19 -11.96 9.93
C VAL A 316 24.62 -10.59 9.40
N ALA A 317 25.61 -10.56 8.50
CA ALA A 317 25.96 -9.34 7.78
C ALA A 317 26.56 -9.66 6.41
N TYR A 318 26.31 -8.80 5.42
CA TYR A 318 26.66 -9.01 4.01
C TYR A 318 27.02 -7.68 3.35
N CYS A 319 28.32 -7.42 3.23
CA CYS A 319 28.87 -6.31 2.45
C CYS A 319 29.55 -6.89 1.20
N GLY A 320 28.89 -6.83 0.05
CA GLY A 320 29.39 -7.42 -1.19
C GLY A 320 30.51 -6.61 -1.84
N ASN A 321 30.56 -5.31 -1.58
CA ASN A 321 31.62 -4.37 -1.96
C ASN A 321 31.39 -3.03 -1.26
N VAL A 322 32.31 -2.09 -1.41
CA VAL A 322 32.26 -0.73 -0.86
C VAL A 322 31.77 0.30 -1.90
N HIS A 323 31.29 1.45 -1.44
CA HIS A 323 30.91 2.60 -2.28
C HIS A 323 29.94 2.25 -3.43
N PHE A 324 28.88 1.51 -3.13
CA PHE A 324 27.88 1.04 -4.11
C PHE A 324 27.31 2.16 -5.00
N ASP A 325 27.20 3.36 -4.49
CA ASP A 325 26.71 4.56 -5.18
C ASP A 325 27.67 5.08 -6.27
N ARG A 326 28.95 4.70 -6.21
CA ARG A 326 29.97 5.10 -7.20
C ARG A 326 30.01 4.11 -8.35
N LYS A 327 29.86 4.61 -9.59
CA LYS A 327 29.94 3.79 -10.81
C LYS A 327 31.38 3.41 -11.23
N GLN A 328 32.37 3.99 -10.59
CA GLN A 328 33.80 3.75 -10.92
C GLN A 328 34.36 2.60 -10.09
N GLY A 329 35.27 1.82 -10.65
CA GLY A 329 36.02 0.79 -9.93
C GLY A 329 35.30 -0.54 -9.70
N GLY A 330 34.18 -0.80 -10.35
CA GLY A 330 33.44 -2.07 -10.19
C GLY A 330 32.69 -2.21 -8.87
N ASN A 331 32.45 -1.11 -8.16
CA ASN A 331 31.84 -1.08 -6.82
C ASN A 331 30.41 -1.69 -6.75
N GLN A 332 29.75 -1.81 -7.89
CA GLN A 332 28.42 -2.48 -7.99
C GLN A 332 28.54 -4.01 -8.13
N VAL A 333 29.74 -4.53 -8.31
CA VAL A 333 29.98 -5.98 -8.36
C VAL A 333 29.95 -6.54 -6.96
N ASP A 334 29.16 -7.59 -6.77
CA ASP A 334 29.11 -8.36 -5.53
C ASP A 334 30.28 -9.34 -5.50
N VAL A 335 31.35 -8.97 -4.82
CA VAL A 335 32.62 -9.75 -4.77
C VAL A 335 32.42 -11.06 -3.99
N ILE A 336 31.41 -11.17 -3.13
CA ILE A 336 31.09 -12.43 -2.44
C ILE A 336 30.59 -13.49 -3.41
N GLN A 337 30.03 -13.07 -4.54
CA GLN A 337 29.47 -13.96 -5.58
C GLN A 337 30.34 -14.06 -6.84
N ALA A 338 31.35 -13.22 -6.97
CA ALA A 338 32.21 -13.15 -8.16
C ALA A 338 33.22 -14.32 -8.26
#